data_38a06353b090264e03d743d15a4a5f69
#
_entry.id   38a06353b090264e03d743d15a4a5f69
#
_cell.length_a   1.000
_cell.length_b   1.000
_cell.length_c   1.000
_cell.angle_alpha   90.00
_cell.angle_beta   90.00
_cell.angle_gamma   90.00
#
_symmetry.space_group_name_H-M   'P 1'
#
loop_
_entity.id
_entity.type
_entity.pdbx_description
1 polymer ?
#
loop_
_entity_poly.entity_id
_entity_poly.type
_entity_poly.pdbx_seq_one_letter_code
_entity_poly.pdbx_strand_id
1 'polypeptide(L)'
;MPNRPSNKKCSRTQRRALGLAVICALLLAATITGCGYHVAGRAGNLPADWTTIAVPAFKNDTTRYRIEQRFTAAVVRQFVQRTKYRIVQDPANADAVLHGEVVSIETDPIIFNATTGQVTMMIVTVHTKVQLIASKDEKPIYENNDMVFRDEYQISSDVQSFFEEQDPALERMSQAFAAQLVSNVLETF
;
A
#
# COMPACT_ATOMS: atom_id res chain seq x y z
N MET A 1 4.98 -33.88 78.69
CA MET A 1 5.26 -34.57 77.40
C MET A 1 5.24 -33.54 76.33
N PRO A 2 6.37 -33.17 75.70
CA PRO A 2 6.42 -32.14 74.65
C PRO A 2 6.25 -32.77 73.28
N ASN A 3 5.41 -32.19 72.49
CA ASN A 3 5.08 -32.59 71.14
C ASN A 3 6.17 -32.08 70.18
N ARG A 4 6.80 -32.98 69.40
CA ARG A 4 7.88 -32.70 68.46
C ARG A 4 7.26 -32.25 67.10
N PRO A 5 7.69 -31.14 66.49
CA PRO A 5 7.28 -30.81 65.17
C PRO A 5 7.96 -31.67 64.11
N SER A 6 7.20 -32.34 63.28
CA SER A 6 7.62 -33.12 62.10
C SER A 6 8.27 -32.27 61.06
N ASN A 7 9.54 -32.38 60.86
CA ASN A 7 10.31 -31.71 59.80
C ASN A 7 10.11 -32.45 58.49
N LYS A 8 9.15 -31.97 57.64
CA LYS A 8 8.92 -32.52 56.31
C LYS A 8 10.08 -32.15 55.40
N LYS A 9 11.01 -33.11 55.19
CA LYS A 9 12.06 -33.00 54.16
C LYS A 9 11.39 -32.80 52.79
N CYS A 10 11.49 -31.57 52.24
CA CYS A 10 11.06 -31.26 50.89
C CYS A 10 11.89 -32.12 49.91
N SER A 11 11.25 -33.07 49.22
CA SER A 11 11.94 -34.04 48.39
C SER A 11 12.56 -33.36 47.17
N ARG A 12 13.73 -33.83 46.73
CA ARG A 12 14.45 -33.33 45.54
C ARG A 12 13.58 -33.32 44.29
N THR A 13 12.60 -34.19 44.22
CA THR A 13 11.62 -34.29 43.14
C THR A 13 10.70 -33.07 43.08
N GLN A 14 10.29 -32.54 44.24
CA GLN A 14 9.40 -31.37 44.31
C GLN A 14 10.13 -30.09 43.87
N ARG A 15 11.41 -29.94 44.14
CA ARG A 15 12.24 -28.82 43.66
C ARG A 15 12.49 -28.88 42.16
N ARG A 16 12.63 -30.10 41.59
CA ARG A 16 12.79 -30.29 40.14
C ARG A 16 11.48 -29.99 39.40
N ALA A 17 10.34 -30.40 39.93
CA ALA A 17 9.02 -30.08 39.36
C ALA A 17 8.74 -28.58 39.40
N LEU A 18 9.10 -27.87 40.48
CA LEU A 18 8.97 -26.43 40.59
C LEU A 18 9.84 -25.68 39.56
N GLY A 19 11.11 -26.15 39.40
CA GLY A 19 12.02 -25.59 38.39
C GLY A 19 11.51 -25.75 36.96
N LEU A 20 10.94 -26.92 36.62
CA LEU A 20 10.37 -27.17 35.30
C LEU A 20 9.14 -26.29 35.03
N ALA A 21 8.28 -26.11 36.02
CA ALA A 21 7.10 -25.27 35.95
C ALA A 21 7.45 -23.78 35.70
N VAL A 22 8.52 -23.30 36.39
CA VAL A 22 9.01 -21.91 36.18
C VAL A 22 9.61 -21.73 34.80
N ILE A 23 10.35 -22.70 34.28
CA ILE A 23 10.91 -22.65 32.92
C ILE A 23 9.79 -22.66 31.86
N CYS A 24 8.78 -23.52 32.03
CA CYS A 24 7.62 -23.53 31.14
C CYS A 24 6.83 -22.20 31.15
N ALA A 25 6.65 -21.61 32.34
CA ALA A 25 5.99 -20.33 32.51
C ALA A 25 6.77 -19.17 31.83
N LEU A 26 8.12 -19.19 31.94
CA LEU A 26 8.98 -18.21 31.25
C LEU A 26 8.99 -18.38 29.74
N LEU A 27 8.95 -19.61 29.23
CA LEU A 27 8.84 -19.90 27.81
C LEU A 27 7.47 -19.48 27.26
N LEU A 28 6.37 -19.67 28.01
CA LEU A 28 5.05 -19.24 27.65
C LEU A 28 4.92 -17.69 27.64
N ALA A 29 5.58 -17.01 28.58
CA ALA A 29 5.63 -15.55 28.62
C ALA A 29 6.41 -14.93 27.44
N ALA A 30 7.44 -15.61 26.94
CA ALA A 30 8.23 -15.18 25.79
C ALA A 30 7.44 -15.24 24.45
N THR A 31 6.40 -16.07 24.34
CA THR A 31 5.55 -16.16 23.15
C THR A 31 4.48 -15.08 23.06
N ILE A 32 4.28 -14.29 24.11
CA ILE A 32 3.28 -13.20 24.17
C ILE A 32 3.88 -11.85 23.68
N THR A 33 5.20 -11.79 23.41
CA THR A 33 5.76 -10.65 22.67
C THR A 33 5.27 -10.73 21.23
N GLY A 34 3.98 -10.42 21.05
CA GLY A 34 3.28 -10.42 19.77
C GLY A 34 4.00 -9.51 18.80
N CYS A 35 4.06 -9.94 17.57
CA CYS A 35 4.42 -9.12 16.43
C CYS A 35 3.75 -7.77 16.60
N GLY A 36 4.56 -6.73 16.81
CA GLY A 36 4.08 -5.35 16.80
C GLY A 36 3.60 -5.00 15.40
N TYR A 37 2.36 -5.38 15.08
CA TYR A 37 1.64 -4.80 13.96
C TYR A 37 1.42 -3.34 14.32
N HIS A 38 2.32 -2.47 13.89
CA HIS A 38 1.99 -1.08 13.76
C HIS A 38 0.88 -0.99 12.71
N VAL A 39 -0.34 -0.80 13.17
CA VAL A 39 -1.40 -0.27 12.32
C VAL A 39 -0.84 1.05 11.83
N ALA A 40 -0.47 1.12 10.55
CA ALA A 40 -0.11 2.38 9.90
C ALA A 40 -1.23 3.36 10.23
N GLY A 41 -0.93 4.29 11.13
CA GLY A 41 -1.95 5.08 11.80
C GLY A 41 -2.65 5.99 10.80
N ARG A 42 -3.87 6.32 11.08
CA ARG A 42 -4.66 7.38 10.43
C ARG A 42 -4.04 8.79 10.53
N ALA A 43 -2.86 8.90 11.08
CA ALA A 43 -2.07 10.11 11.18
C ALA A 43 -0.84 9.96 10.30
N GLY A 44 -0.98 10.27 9.01
CA GLY A 44 0.18 10.60 8.19
C GLY A 44 0.88 11.81 8.81
N ASN A 45 2.18 11.89 8.60
CA ASN A 45 3.02 12.99 9.10
C ASN A 45 2.77 14.34 8.40
N LEU A 46 1.71 14.46 7.58
CA LEU A 46 1.31 15.73 6.98
C LEU A 46 0.92 16.74 8.07
N PRO A 47 1.12 18.04 7.84
CA PRO A 47 0.84 19.08 8.81
C PRO A 47 -0.54 18.94 9.45
N ALA A 48 -0.59 19.00 10.79
CA ALA A 48 -1.81 18.73 11.57
C ALA A 48 -2.91 19.79 11.37
N ASP A 49 -2.53 20.95 10.88
CA ASP A 49 -3.41 22.08 10.54
C ASP A 49 -4.10 21.94 9.20
N TRP A 50 -3.66 20.99 8.37
CA TRP A 50 -4.29 20.71 7.08
C TRP A 50 -5.62 20.00 7.24
N THR A 51 -6.59 20.45 6.48
CA THR A 51 -7.95 19.90 6.45
C THR A 51 -8.37 19.46 5.05
N THR A 52 -7.77 20.06 4.02
CA THR A 52 -8.20 19.91 2.63
C THR A 52 -7.02 19.67 1.70
N ILE A 53 -7.12 18.62 0.88
CA ILE A 53 -6.16 18.33 -0.19
C ILE A 53 -6.90 18.39 -1.52
N ALA A 54 -6.39 19.18 -2.46
CA ALA A 54 -6.89 19.16 -3.83
C ALA A 54 -6.22 18.06 -4.64
N VAL A 55 -7.03 17.31 -5.38
CA VAL A 55 -6.58 16.31 -6.35
C VAL A 55 -7.26 16.64 -7.68
N PRO A 56 -6.72 17.59 -8.46
CA PRO A 56 -7.21 17.86 -9.81
C PRO A 56 -7.03 16.64 -10.71
N ALA A 57 -7.71 16.60 -11.85
CA ALA A 57 -7.52 15.55 -12.83
C ALA A 57 -6.03 15.46 -13.23
N PHE A 58 -5.49 14.26 -13.23
CA PHE A 58 -4.12 14.00 -13.66
C PHE A 58 -3.95 14.40 -15.13
N LYS A 59 -2.74 14.82 -15.48
CA LYS A 59 -2.36 15.04 -16.87
C LYS A 59 -2.18 13.70 -17.57
N ASN A 60 -2.58 13.62 -18.84
CA ASN A 60 -2.40 12.44 -19.66
C ASN A 60 -1.54 12.79 -20.88
N ASP A 61 -0.29 12.35 -20.88
CA ASP A 61 0.64 12.49 -22.00
C ASP A 61 0.64 11.28 -22.93
N THR A 62 -0.27 10.32 -22.67
CA THR A 62 -0.39 9.08 -23.45
C THR A 62 -1.51 9.16 -24.48
N THR A 63 -1.54 8.22 -25.39
CA THR A 63 -2.65 8.07 -26.36
C THR A 63 -3.84 7.31 -25.78
N ARG A 64 -3.73 6.78 -24.53
CA ARG A 64 -4.80 6.01 -23.92
C ARG A 64 -5.91 6.91 -23.41
N TYR A 65 -7.09 6.73 -23.98
CA TYR A 65 -8.25 7.54 -23.65
C TYR A 65 -8.69 7.38 -22.20
N ARG A 66 -8.86 8.49 -21.49
CA ARG A 66 -9.33 8.58 -20.09
C ARG A 66 -8.53 7.84 -19.04
N ILE A 67 -7.27 7.51 -19.30
CA ILE A 67 -6.44 6.85 -18.30
C ILE A 67 -6.22 7.73 -17.06
N GLU A 68 -6.08 9.03 -17.25
CA GLU A 68 -5.96 10.03 -16.19
C GLU A 68 -7.14 9.99 -15.21
N GLN A 69 -8.35 9.76 -15.72
CA GLN A 69 -9.55 9.70 -14.89
C GLN A 69 -9.53 8.48 -13.98
N ARG A 70 -9.06 7.32 -14.47
CA ARG A 70 -8.90 6.09 -13.70
C ARG A 70 -7.94 6.29 -12.54
N PHE A 71 -6.76 6.82 -12.84
CA PHE A 71 -5.71 7.04 -11.83
C PHE A 71 -6.14 8.09 -10.81
N THR A 72 -6.70 9.22 -11.26
CA THR A 72 -7.23 10.26 -10.36
C THR A 72 -8.32 9.71 -9.44
N ALA A 73 -9.29 8.98 -9.98
CA ALA A 73 -10.38 8.41 -9.18
C ALA A 73 -9.87 7.39 -8.15
N ALA A 74 -8.88 6.57 -8.51
CA ALA A 74 -8.26 5.62 -7.59
C ALA A 74 -7.55 6.34 -6.44
N VAL A 75 -6.79 7.39 -6.73
CA VAL A 75 -6.10 8.21 -5.72
C VAL A 75 -7.08 8.90 -4.78
N VAL A 76 -8.12 9.53 -5.31
CA VAL A 76 -9.18 10.15 -4.50
C VAL A 76 -9.82 9.14 -3.57
N ARG A 77 -10.18 7.94 -4.06
CA ARG A 77 -10.74 6.86 -3.23
C ARG A 77 -9.81 6.47 -2.09
N GLN A 78 -8.52 6.30 -2.37
CA GLN A 78 -7.53 5.91 -1.35
C GLN A 78 -7.34 6.99 -0.28
N PHE A 79 -7.27 8.26 -0.66
CA PHE A 79 -7.20 9.36 0.31
C PHE A 79 -8.43 9.41 1.20
N VAL A 80 -9.63 9.31 0.63
CA VAL A 80 -10.90 9.31 1.38
C VAL A 80 -10.99 8.14 2.35
N GLN A 81 -10.49 6.95 1.95
CA GLN A 81 -10.56 5.75 2.78
C GLN A 81 -9.52 5.74 3.92
N ARG A 82 -8.33 6.30 3.68
CA ARG A 82 -7.18 6.15 4.58
C ARG A 82 -6.88 7.40 5.40
N THR A 83 -7.47 8.54 5.04
CA THR A 83 -7.17 9.81 5.69
C THR A 83 -8.44 10.53 6.17
N LYS A 84 -8.26 11.56 6.97
CA LYS A 84 -9.32 12.46 7.44
C LYS A 84 -9.48 13.72 6.59
N TYR A 85 -8.61 13.89 5.58
CA TYR A 85 -8.62 15.10 4.75
C TYR A 85 -9.83 15.12 3.83
N ARG A 86 -10.41 16.29 3.66
CA ARG A 86 -11.43 16.53 2.66
C ARG A 86 -10.77 16.65 1.28
N ILE A 87 -11.14 15.79 0.37
CA ILE A 87 -10.59 15.80 -0.99
C ILE A 87 -11.49 16.63 -1.89
N VAL A 88 -10.88 17.58 -2.60
CA VAL A 88 -11.54 18.48 -3.56
C VAL A 88 -10.82 18.42 -4.91
N GLN A 89 -11.48 18.90 -5.96
CA GLN A 89 -10.87 18.98 -7.29
C GLN A 89 -10.27 20.37 -7.56
N ASP A 90 -10.84 21.41 -6.94
CA ASP A 90 -10.41 22.78 -7.10
C ASP A 90 -9.26 23.13 -6.16
N PRO A 91 -8.08 23.55 -6.67
CA PRO A 91 -6.94 23.95 -5.86
C PRO A 91 -7.14 25.23 -5.05
N ALA A 92 -8.08 26.10 -5.41
CA ALA A 92 -8.15 27.49 -4.95
C ALA A 92 -8.22 27.65 -3.43
N ASN A 93 -8.77 26.66 -2.69
CA ASN A 93 -8.94 26.73 -1.24
C ASN A 93 -8.42 25.47 -0.54
N ALA A 94 -7.44 24.80 -1.12
CA ALA A 94 -6.83 23.61 -0.53
C ALA A 94 -5.54 23.96 0.21
N ASP A 95 -5.23 23.23 1.28
CA ASP A 95 -3.99 23.37 2.03
C ASP A 95 -2.80 22.81 1.25
N ALA A 96 -3.05 21.80 0.41
CA ALA A 96 -2.07 21.24 -0.51
C ALA A 96 -2.73 20.76 -1.80
N VAL A 97 -1.96 20.66 -2.86
CA VAL A 97 -2.38 20.20 -4.19
C VAL A 97 -1.54 19.02 -4.63
N LEU A 98 -2.18 17.91 -4.93
CA LEU A 98 -1.56 16.73 -5.50
C LEU A 98 -1.66 16.78 -7.03
N HIS A 99 -0.55 17.03 -7.68
CA HIS A 99 -0.42 16.94 -9.12
C HIS A 99 0.05 15.55 -9.53
N GLY A 100 -0.58 14.99 -10.54
CA GLY A 100 -0.20 13.71 -11.15
C GLY A 100 -0.17 13.81 -12.67
N GLU A 101 0.69 13.02 -13.28
CA GLU A 101 0.85 12.92 -14.74
C GLU A 101 1.06 11.45 -15.11
N VAL A 102 0.30 10.94 -16.06
CA VAL A 102 0.56 9.65 -16.71
C VAL A 102 1.43 9.92 -17.93
N VAL A 103 2.72 9.55 -17.84
CA VAL A 103 3.75 9.90 -18.81
C VAL A 103 3.73 8.96 -20.00
N SER A 104 3.77 7.64 -19.73
CA SER A 104 3.75 6.62 -20.79
C SER A 104 3.00 5.38 -20.35
N ILE A 105 2.50 4.64 -21.32
CA ILE A 105 1.95 3.29 -21.19
C ILE A 105 2.55 2.46 -22.30
N GLU A 106 3.27 1.43 -21.91
CA GLU A 106 3.91 0.47 -22.80
C GLU A 106 3.30 -0.91 -22.60
N THR A 107 3.20 -1.68 -23.68
CA THR A 107 2.60 -3.02 -23.61
C THR A 107 3.43 -3.96 -24.47
N ASP A 108 4.02 -4.97 -23.82
CA ASP A 108 4.96 -5.90 -24.45
C ASP A 108 4.50 -7.35 -24.28
N PRO A 109 4.72 -8.21 -25.30
CA PRO A 109 4.44 -9.63 -25.18
C PRO A 109 5.53 -10.32 -24.34
N ILE A 110 5.11 -11.17 -23.38
CA ILE A 110 6.04 -11.89 -22.49
C ILE A 110 5.98 -13.41 -22.61
N ILE A 111 4.83 -13.98 -23.03
CA ILE A 111 4.69 -15.43 -23.21
C ILE A 111 4.06 -15.70 -24.56
N PHE A 112 4.63 -16.70 -25.25
CA PHE A 112 4.17 -17.19 -26.55
C PHE A 112 3.78 -18.67 -26.45
N ASN A 113 2.74 -19.06 -27.17
CA ASN A 113 2.40 -20.46 -27.35
C ASN A 113 3.50 -21.16 -28.18
N ALA A 114 4.11 -22.19 -27.63
CA ALA A 114 5.22 -22.89 -28.26
C ALA A 114 4.87 -23.59 -29.60
N THR A 115 3.59 -23.91 -29.81
CA THR A 115 3.12 -24.61 -31.02
C THR A 115 2.67 -23.65 -32.11
N THR A 116 1.97 -22.58 -31.73
CA THR A 116 1.37 -21.63 -32.68
C THR A 116 2.16 -20.35 -32.86
N GLY A 117 3.10 -20.04 -31.97
CA GLY A 117 3.85 -18.79 -31.94
C GLY A 117 3.01 -17.57 -31.54
N GLN A 118 1.75 -17.77 -31.17
CA GLN A 118 0.86 -16.68 -30.76
C GLN A 118 1.19 -16.18 -29.34
N VAL A 119 1.06 -14.89 -29.12
CA VAL A 119 1.20 -14.28 -27.79
C VAL A 119 0.04 -14.76 -26.91
N THR A 120 0.35 -15.17 -25.68
CA THR A 120 -0.64 -15.63 -24.69
C THR A 120 -0.66 -14.77 -23.43
N MET A 121 0.42 -13.98 -23.21
CA MET A 121 0.51 -13.08 -22.06
C MET A 121 1.24 -11.79 -22.45
N MET A 122 0.69 -10.70 -21.99
CA MET A 122 1.27 -9.37 -22.14
C MET A 122 1.61 -8.77 -20.77
N ILE A 123 2.61 -7.90 -20.74
CA ILE A 123 2.87 -7.01 -19.62
C ILE A 123 2.54 -5.58 -20.03
N VAL A 124 1.84 -4.86 -19.16
CA VAL A 124 1.64 -3.42 -19.30
C VAL A 124 2.48 -2.69 -18.26
N THR A 125 3.21 -1.67 -18.71
CA THR A 125 4.03 -0.81 -17.86
C THR A 125 3.50 0.61 -17.96
N VAL A 126 3.25 1.24 -16.82
CA VAL A 126 2.78 2.64 -16.73
C VAL A 126 3.80 3.44 -15.95
N HIS A 127 4.25 4.55 -16.54
CA HIS A 127 5.12 5.54 -15.90
C HIS A 127 4.30 6.76 -15.50
N THR A 128 4.46 7.19 -14.25
CA THR A 128 3.74 8.34 -13.70
C THR A 128 4.67 9.29 -12.98
N LYS A 129 4.33 10.58 -12.98
CA LYS A 129 4.96 11.59 -12.12
C LYS A 129 3.94 12.11 -11.13
N VAL A 130 4.37 12.34 -9.90
CA VAL A 130 3.50 12.84 -8.84
C VAL A 130 4.23 13.86 -7.98
N GLN A 131 3.54 14.95 -7.66
CA GLN A 131 4.01 15.98 -6.74
C GLN A 131 2.89 16.40 -5.80
N LEU A 132 3.17 16.46 -4.50
CA LEU A 132 2.31 17.10 -3.51
C LEU A 132 2.94 18.44 -3.11
N ILE A 133 2.25 19.52 -3.37
CA ILE A 133 2.73 20.89 -3.16
C ILE A 133 1.89 21.57 -2.08
N ALA A 134 2.54 22.14 -1.06
CA ALA A 134 1.85 22.97 -0.06
C ALA A 134 1.39 24.28 -0.69
N SER A 135 0.12 24.64 -0.53
CA SER A 135 -0.43 25.86 -1.15
C SER A 135 0.16 27.16 -0.58
N LYS A 136 0.63 27.16 0.68
CA LYS A 136 1.20 28.36 1.32
C LYS A 136 2.59 28.73 0.82
N ASP A 137 3.44 27.71 0.63
CA ASP A 137 4.88 27.91 0.40
C ASP A 137 5.30 27.54 -1.02
N GLU A 138 4.37 27.01 -1.82
CA GLU A 138 4.62 26.48 -3.16
C GLU A 138 5.79 25.46 -3.20
N LYS A 139 6.09 24.83 -2.06
CA LYS A 139 7.15 23.84 -1.93
C LYS A 139 6.62 22.43 -2.17
N PRO A 140 7.32 21.61 -2.98
CA PRO A 140 6.99 20.21 -3.04
C PRO A 140 7.31 19.54 -1.69
N ILE A 141 6.31 18.90 -1.13
CA ILE A 141 6.39 18.13 0.10
C ILE A 141 6.71 16.68 -0.20
N TYR A 142 6.15 16.20 -1.29
CA TYR A 142 6.44 14.90 -1.86
C TYR A 142 6.62 15.05 -3.36
N GLU A 143 7.62 14.38 -3.91
CA GLU A 143 7.88 14.35 -5.33
C GLU A 143 8.41 12.97 -5.73
N ASN A 144 7.82 12.41 -6.77
CA ASN A 144 8.34 11.24 -7.44
C ASN A 144 8.18 11.41 -8.96
N ASN A 145 9.29 11.51 -9.64
CA ASN A 145 9.34 11.81 -11.06
C ASN A 145 9.27 10.58 -11.96
N ASP A 146 9.30 9.37 -11.38
CA ASP A 146 9.16 8.11 -12.12
C ASP A 146 8.64 7.00 -11.21
N MET A 147 7.32 7.01 -10.95
CA MET A 147 6.65 5.87 -10.33
C MET A 147 6.21 4.89 -11.41
N VAL A 148 6.81 3.70 -11.39
CA VAL A 148 6.57 2.67 -12.40
C VAL A 148 5.69 1.56 -11.82
N PHE A 149 4.63 1.23 -12.55
CA PHE A 149 3.75 0.11 -12.25
C PHE A 149 3.69 -0.86 -13.41
N ARG A 150 3.64 -2.15 -13.07
CA ARG A 150 3.55 -3.24 -14.05
C ARG A 150 2.47 -4.20 -13.61
N ASP A 151 1.71 -4.69 -14.59
CA ASP A 151 0.77 -5.80 -14.39
C ASP A 151 0.74 -6.68 -15.64
N GLU A 152 0.43 -7.94 -15.43
CA GLU A 152 0.37 -8.93 -16.49
C GLU A 152 -1.10 -9.28 -16.77
N TYR A 153 -1.42 -9.50 -18.05
CA TYR A 153 -2.72 -9.99 -18.43
C TYR A 153 -2.63 -11.02 -19.55
N GLN A 154 -3.49 -12.02 -19.47
CA GLN A 154 -3.58 -13.04 -20.50
C GLN A 154 -4.37 -12.51 -21.68
N ILE A 155 -3.98 -12.95 -22.86
CA ILE A 155 -4.74 -12.69 -24.09
C ILE A 155 -5.42 -13.98 -24.50
N SER A 156 -6.72 -13.93 -24.66
CA SER A 156 -7.48 -14.96 -25.33
C SER A 156 -7.19 -14.93 -26.85
N SER A 157 -7.30 -16.07 -27.51
CA SER A 157 -7.14 -16.17 -28.97
C SER A 157 -8.23 -15.43 -29.77
N ASP A 158 -9.23 -14.89 -29.08
CA ASP A 158 -10.28 -14.10 -29.70
C ASP A 158 -9.91 -12.59 -29.71
N VAL A 159 -9.95 -11.99 -30.89
CA VAL A 159 -9.59 -10.59 -31.11
C VAL A 159 -10.45 -9.62 -30.27
N GLN A 160 -11.68 -10.00 -29.97
CA GLN A 160 -12.60 -9.16 -29.19
C GLN A 160 -12.20 -9.09 -27.71
N SER A 161 -11.73 -10.17 -27.12
CA SER A 161 -11.27 -10.23 -25.73
C SER A 161 -9.93 -9.52 -25.53
N PHE A 162 -9.11 -9.35 -26.55
CA PHE A 162 -7.83 -8.62 -26.47
C PHE A 162 -7.99 -7.20 -25.89
N PHE A 163 -9.01 -6.46 -26.30
CA PHE A 163 -9.26 -5.11 -25.80
C PHE A 163 -9.95 -5.11 -24.43
N GLU A 164 -10.71 -6.17 -24.11
CA GLU A 164 -11.45 -6.27 -22.86
C GLU A 164 -10.55 -6.67 -21.68
N GLU A 165 -9.51 -7.45 -21.91
CA GLU A 165 -8.62 -7.96 -20.86
C GLU A 165 -7.61 -6.92 -20.36
N GLN A 166 -7.24 -5.93 -21.17
CA GLN A 166 -6.33 -4.86 -20.75
C GLN A 166 -6.96 -3.92 -19.73
N ASP A 167 -8.27 -3.68 -19.81
CA ASP A 167 -8.97 -2.75 -18.92
C ASP A 167 -8.97 -3.19 -17.43
N PRO A 168 -9.20 -4.48 -17.10
CA PRO A 168 -9.03 -4.97 -15.73
C PRO A 168 -7.59 -4.84 -15.19
N ALA A 169 -6.57 -5.06 -16.04
CA ALA A 169 -5.17 -4.84 -15.65
C ALA A 169 -4.91 -3.38 -15.28
N LEU A 170 -5.35 -2.44 -16.11
CA LEU A 170 -5.23 -1.02 -15.83
C LEU A 170 -6.01 -0.59 -14.58
N GLU A 171 -7.15 -1.20 -14.28
CA GLU A 171 -7.90 -0.93 -13.04
C GLU A 171 -7.11 -1.42 -11.82
N ARG A 172 -6.58 -2.65 -11.83
CA ARG A 172 -5.72 -3.15 -10.74
C ARG A 172 -4.49 -2.27 -10.53
N MET A 173 -3.83 -1.86 -11.62
CA MET A 173 -2.67 -0.98 -11.57
C MET A 173 -3.00 0.39 -10.98
N SER A 174 -4.12 0.99 -11.35
CA SER A 174 -4.54 2.29 -10.81
C SER A 174 -4.81 2.21 -9.31
N GLN A 175 -5.34 1.08 -8.82
CA GLN A 175 -5.57 0.85 -7.40
C GLN A 175 -4.25 0.62 -6.65
N ALA A 176 -3.33 -0.18 -7.19
CA ALA A 176 -2.01 -0.42 -6.61
C ALA A 176 -1.19 0.88 -6.56
N PHE A 177 -1.18 1.65 -7.64
CA PHE A 177 -0.58 2.98 -7.72
C PHE A 177 -1.11 3.89 -6.61
N ALA A 178 -2.44 4.01 -6.51
CA ALA A 178 -3.06 4.89 -5.53
C ALA A 178 -2.75 4.47 -4.09
N ALA A 179 -2.76 3.16 -3.80
CA ALA A 179 -2.42 2.63 -2.49
C ALA A 179 -0.97 2.95 -2.11
N GLN A 180 -0.03 2.75 -3.03
CA GLN A 180 1.39 3.03 -2.80
C GLN A 180 1.66 4.53 -2.72
N LEU A 181 1.07 5.34 -3.61
CA LEU A 181 1.21 6.79 -3.57
C LEU A 181 0.76 7.37 -2.23
N VAL A 182 -0.45 7.00 -1.79
CA VAL A 182 -1.00 7.51 -0.52
C VAL A 182 -0.15 7.04 0.66
N SER A 183 0.36 5.79 0.67
CA SER A 183 1.31 5.34 1.68
C SER A 183 2.57 6.19 1.69
N ASN A 184 3.22 6.37 0.54
CA ASN A 184 4.44 7.15 0.43
C ASN A 184 4.24 8.60 0.91
N VAL A 185 3.15 9.24 0.48
CA VAL A 185 2.80 10.60 0.91
C VAL A 185 2.59 10.69 2.43
N LEU A 186 1.97 9.68 3.03
CA LEU A 186 1.72 9.67 4.49
C LEU A 186 2.95 9.29 5.32
N GLU A 187 3.93 8.61 4.73
CA GLU A 187 5.15 8.13 5.40
C GLU A 187 6.35 9.08 5.25
N THR A 188 6.28 10.04 4.30
CA THR A 188 7.41 10.95 3.98
C THR A 188 7.74 11.94 5.10
N PHE A 189 6.94 12.02 6.16
CA PHE A 189 7.08 12.96 7.29
C PHE A 189 7.24 12.28 8.63
#